data_180132c014e0bd82a3cd2af9a9e597bd
#
_entry.id   180132c014e0bd82a3cd2af9a9e597bd
#
_cell.length_a   1.000
_cell.length_b   1.000
_cell.length_c   1.000
_cell.angle_alpha   90.00
_cell.angle_beta   90.00
_cell.angle_gamma   90.00
#
_symmetry.space_group_name_H-M   'P 1'
#
loop_
_entity.id
_entity.type
_entity.pdbx_description
1 polymer ?
#
loop_
_entity_poly.entity_id
_entity_poly.type
_entity_poly.pdbx_seq_one_letter_code
_entity_poly.pdbx_strand_id
1 'polypeptide(L)'
;MPRKPSPINLICLLLMAILMLPVVNVEAGHTDQPAIKCISAPVEDCVENMLRSMTLEEKLGQMFMIGIQGTDVDEESLFMLHQYHIGGIILFDRNMKTQEQVKQLNAHLQAQAGEKLPLFIAVDEEGGVVARMKEQLPPPPSAQEIGETGTPDNARLWARKTARALRNIGFNVNLAPVADIGTGRGRSFGNTPVVVTDFVRSAASGYEQEDFIYCLKHFPGLGRGKVDTHLDSTVVDASRRELMKWDVMPFQSIIREKTPADYFIMVNHATYSRLEKNVPASISKVIQTDFLRGKLEYQGVIITDDIAMGALSKYYAPSDVALRAVRAGADIILSCHVYQNGADAYHRLLRAVEKGEISEERINASLRRILRVKLTHLGKTT
;
A
#
# COMPACT_ATOMS: atom_id res chain seq x y z
N MET A 1 41.01 -70.09 -14.98
CA MET A 1 40.60 -69.28 -13.80
C MET A 1 39.67 -68.18 -14.27
N PRO A 2 38.37 -68.15 -13.91
CA PRO A 2 37.45 -67.12 -14.33
C PRO A 2 37.63 -65.90 -13.45
N ARG A 3 37.63 -64.72 -14.08
CA ARG A 3 37.73 -63.39 -13.43
C ARG A 3 36.41 -63.03 -12.71
N LYS A 4 36.52 -62.68 -11.46
CA LYS A 4 35.37 -62.12 -10.67
C LYS A 4 34.86 -60.82 -11.30
N PRO A 5 33.56 -60.58 -11.39
CA PRO A 5 33.01 -59.31 -11.88
C PRO A 5 33.27 -58.19 -10.88
N SER A 6 33.50 -56.97 -11.40
CA SER A 6 33.78 -55.77 -10.62
C SER A 6 32.52 -55.26 -9.92
N PRO A 7 32.63 -54.53 -8.79
CA PRO A 7 31.48 -54.07 -7.98
C PRO A 7 30.58 -52.99 -8.64
N ILE A 8 30.95 -52.52 -9.82
CA ILE A 8 30.21 -51.46 -10.53
C ILE A 8 28.90 -51.95 -11.17
N ASN A 9 28.80 -53.26 -11.48
CA ASN A 9 27.59 -53.81 -12.09
C ASN A 9 26.45 -54.15 -11.11
N LEU A 10 26.69 -54.07 -9.79
CA LEU A 10 25.66 -54.37 -8.80
C LEU A 10 24.85 -53.13 -8.41
N ILE A 11 25.40 -51.91 -8.63
CA ILE A 11 24.72 -50.65 -8.32
C ILE A 11 23.70 -50.26 -9.42
N CYS A 12 23.95 -50.62 -10.67
CA CYS A 12 23.03 -50.39 -11.78
C CYS A 12 21.75 -51.23 -11.75
N LEU A 13 21.78 -52.40 -11.11
CA LEU A 13 20.61 -53.31 -11.01
C LEU A 13 19.69 -52.94 -9.83
N LEU A 14 20.15 -52.21 -8.82
CA LEU A 14 19.32 -51.73 -7.71
C LEU A 14 18.61 -50.39 -8.04
N LEU A 15 19.08 -49.64 -9.02
CA LEU A 15 18.44 -48.36 -9.45
C LEU A 15 17.28 -48.55 -10.45
N MET A 16 17.10 -49.75 -11.02
CA MET A 16 15.96 -50.02 -11.91
C MET A 16 14.72 -50.63 -11.21
N ALA A 17 14.80 -50.95 -9.92
CA ALA A 17 13.69 -51.53 -9.17
C ALA A 17 12.83 -50.49 -8.38
N ILE A 18 13.17 -49.18 -8.42
CA ILE A 18 12.46 -48.14 -7.66
C ILE A 18 11.48 -47.33 -8.56
N LEU A 19 11.34 -47.67 -9.84
CA LEU A 19 10.55 -46.90 -10.80
C LEU A 19 9.16 -47.48 -11.14
N MET A 20 8.62 -48.36 -10.30
CA MET A 20 7.26 -48.90 -10.46
C MET A 20 6.44 -48.75 -9.16
N LEU A 21 6.39 -47.52 -8.61
CA LEU A 21 5.29 -47.18 -7.70
C LEU A 21 4.17 -46.57 -8.52
N PRO A 22 2.90 -46.93 -8.31
CA PRO A 22 1.79 -46.31 -9.02
C PRO A 22 1.77 -44.83 -8.67
N VAL A 23 1.77 -43.98 -9.69
CA VAL A 23 1.44 -42.55 -9.55
C VAL A 23 0.00 -42.52 -9.08
N VAL A 24 -0.21 -42.31 -7.79
CA VAL A 24 -1.49 -41.91 -7.27
C VAL A 24 -1.67 -40.47 -7.77
N ASN A 25 -2.46 -40.31 -8.83
CA ASN A 25 -3.02 -39.01 -9.19
C ASN A 25 -3.90 -38.59 -8.03
N VAL A 26 -3.36 -37.75 -7.14
CA VAL A 26 -4.17 -36.90 -6.29
C VAL A 26 -4.70 -35.83 -7.23
N GLU A 27 -5.88 -36.05 -7.79
CA GLU A 27 -6.69 -34.96 -8.33
C GLU A 27 -6.90 -33.99 -7.17
N ALA A 28 -6.10 -32.91 -7.15
CA ALA A 28 -6.44 -31.71 -6.38
C ALA A 28 -7.78 -31.23 -6.97
N GLY A 29 -8.85 -31.57 -6.26
CA GLY A 29 -10.18 -31.06 -6.58
C GLY A 29 -10.12 -29.51 -6.53
N HIS A 30 -9.79 -28.90 -7.66
CA HIS A 30 -10.16 -27.52 -7.91
C HIS A 30 -11.69 -27.53 -7.97
N THR A 31 -12.33 -27.25 -6.85
CA THR A 31 -13.70 -26.76 -6.88
C THR A 31 -13.63 -25.43 -7.57
N ASP A 32 -13.99 -25.40 -8.85
CA ASP A 32 -14.35 -24.18 -9.56
C ASP A 32 -15.50 -23.52 -8.79
N GLN A 33 -15.17 -22.73 -7.79
CA GLN A 33 -16.12 -21.80 -7.21
C GLN A 33 -16.31 -20.69 -8.25
N PRO A 34 -17.55 -20.45 -8.71
CA PRO A 34 -17.79 -19.42 -9.70
C PRO A 34 -17.29 -18.08 -9.18
N ALA A 35 -16.59 -17.32 -10.02
CA ALA A 35 -16.19 -15.94 -9.73
C ALA A 35 -17.42 -15.20 -9.16
N ILE A 36 -17.27 -14.62 -7.97
CA ILE A 36 -18.39 -13.95 -7.29
C ILE A 36 -18.73 -12.71 -8.12
N LYS A 37 -19.78 -12.82 -8.95
CA LYS A 37 -20.31 -11.69 -9.72
C LYS A 37 -21.10 -10.79 -8.77
N CYS A 38 -20.45 -9.73 -8.28
CA CYS A 38 -21.08 -8.70 -7.46
C CYS A 38 -21.87 -7.66 -8.29
N ILE A 39 -22.60 -8.08 -9.31
CA ILE A 39 -23.21 -7.18 -10.31
C ILE A 39 -24.45 -6.44 -9.75
N SER A 40 -25.08 -6.94 -8.67
CA SER A 40 -26.31 -6.36 -8.12
C SER A 40 -26.43 -6.40 -6.60
N ALA A 41 -25.44 -6.97 -5.89
CA ALA A 41 -25.45 -7.04 -4.44
C ALA A 41 -24.84 -5.76 -3.82
N PRO A 42 -25.25 -5.37 -2.59
CA PRO A 42 -24.57 -4.33 -1.85
C PRO A 42 -23.07 -4.62 -1.68
N VAL A 43 -22.24 -3.60 -1.74
CA VAL A 43 -20.76 -3.75 -1.63
C VAL A 43 -20.37 -4.52 -0.37
N GLU A 44 -21.06 -4.29 0.76
CA GLU A 44 -20.77 -4.98 2.03
C GLU A 44 -21.02 -6.49 1.95
N ASP A 45 -22.08 -6.94 1.29
CA ASP A 45 -22.35 -8.36 1.09
C ASP A 45 -21.29 -9.02 0.22
N CYS A 46 -20.81 -8.31 -0.81
CA CYS A 46 -19.71 -8.74 -1.65
C CYS A 46 -18.41 -8.87 -0.85
N VAL A 47 -18.09 -7.88 -0.01
CA VAL A 47 -16.91 -7.89 0.86
C VAL A 47 -16.93 -9.13 1.76
N GLU A 48 -18.04 -9.39 2.46
CA GLU A 48 -18.14 -10.54 3.38
C GLU A 48 -18.10 -11.89 2.63
N ASN A 49 -18.69 -11.97 1.44
CA ASN A 49 -18.64 -13.18 0.62
C ASN A 49 -17.22 -13.46 0.12
N MET A 50 -16.51 -12.44 -0.39
CA MET A 50 -15.10 -12.58 -0.80
C MET A 50 -14.21 -12.97 0.38
N LEU A 51 -14.38 -12.28 1.52
CA LEU A 51 -13.59 -12.56 2.72
C LEU A 51 -13.73 -14.02 3.19
N ARG A 52 -14.94 -14.61 3.10
CA ARG A 52 -15.18 -16.02 3.44
C ARG A 52 -14.56 -17.00 2.46
N SER A 53 -14.39 -16.62 1.18
CA SER A 53 -13.81 -17.48 0.14
C SER A 53 -12.29 -17.44 0.07
N MET A 54 -11.65 -16.42 0.69
CA MET A 54 -10.20 -16.24 0.65
C MET A 54 -9.49 -17.10 1.69
N THR A 55 -8.35 -17.70 1.29
CA THR A 55 -7.40 -18.32 2.22
C THR A 55 -6.68 -17.27 3.07
N LEU A 56 -5.98 -17.69 4.13
CA LEU A 56 -5.17 -16.78 4.94
C LEU A 56 -4.05 -16.15 4.11
N GLU A 57 -3.42 -16.91 3.23
CA GLU A 57 -2.36 -16.48 2.34
C GLU A 57 -2.86 -15.40 1.37
N GLU A 58 -4.00 -15.61 0.72
CA GLU A 58 -4.63 -14.61 -0.14
C GLU A 58 -4.99 -13.33 0.64
N LYS A 59 -5.55 -13.47 1.84
CA LYS A 59 -5.86 -12.32 2.72
C LYS A 59 -4.61 -11.52 3.05
N LEU A 60 -3.53 -12.18 3.48
CA LEU A 60 -2.28 -11.52 3.82
C LEU A 60 -1.68 -10.80 2.63
N GLY A 61 -1.67 -11.42 1.44
CA GLY A 61 -1.15 -10.82 0.22
C GLY A 61 -1.83 -9.51 -0.13
N GLN A 62 -3.15 -9.41 0.05
CA GLN A 62 -3.89 -8.17 -0.19
C GLN A 62 -3.49 -7.02 0.75
N MET A 63 -2.84 -7.32 1.87
CA MET A 63 -2.30 -6.32 2.80
C MET A 63 -0.93 -5.77 2.39
N PHE A 64 -0.39 -6.14 1.23
CA PHE A 64 0.90 -5.65 0.75
C PHE A 64 0.75 -4.82 -0.52
N MET A 65 1.52 -3.71 -0.56
CA MET A 65 1.82 -2.94 -1.75
C MET A 65 3.33 -2.91 -1.93
N ILE A 66 3.83 -3.41 -3.07
CA ILE A 66 5.26 -3.56 -3.32
C ILE A 66 5.72 -2.76 -4.53
N GLY A 67 6.99 -2.33 -4.52
CA GLY A 67 7.63 -1.78 -5.72
C GLY A 67 8.23 -2.89 -6.58
N ILE A 68 8.31 -2.64 -7.89
CA ILE A 68 9.01 -3.51 -8.83
C ILE A 68 10.31 -2.89 -9.32
N GLN A 69 11.21 -3.69 -9.91
CA GLN A 69 12.54 -3.21 -10.30
C GLN A 69 12.61 -2.76 -11.76
N GLY A 70 11.97 -3.47 -12.66
CA GLY A 70 12.05 -3.25 -14.11
C GLY A 70 11.05 -2.25 -14.68
N THR A 71 11.13 -2.08 -16.00
CA THR A 71 10.17 -1.30 -16.81
C THR A 71 9.11 -2.19 -17.47
N ASP A 72 9.12 -3.47 -17.13
CA ASP A 72 8.15 -4.49 -17.50
C ASP A 72 8.02 -5.50 -16.35
N VAL A 73 7.05 -6.39 -16.44
CA VAL A 73 6.82 -7.46 -15.48
C VAL A 73 7.94 -8.51 -15.64
N ASP A 74 8.73 -8.72 -14.60
CA ASP A 74 9.81 -9.70 -14.54
C ASP A 74 9.41 -10.97 -13.76
N GLU A 75 10.25 -12.00 -13.76
CA GLU A 75 9.98 -13.26 -13.07
C GLU A 75 9.81 -13.08 -11.56
N GLU A 76 10.57 -12.16 -10.94
CA GLU A 76 10.46 -11.90 -9.49
C GLU A 76 9.13 -11.21 -9.16
N SER A 77 8.69 -10.22 -9.95
CA SER A 77 7.39 -9.58 -9.77
C SER A 77 6.23 -10.55 -9.99
N LEU A 78 6.33 -11.44 -11.00
CA LEU A 78 5.35 -12.51 -11.22
C LEU A 78 5.29 -13.46 -10.02
N PHE A 79 6.46 -13.86 -9.51
CA PHE A 79 6.53 -14.72 -8.33
C PHE A 79 5.85 -14.05 -7.13
N MET A 80 6.14 -12.76 -6.86
CA MET A 80 5.52 -12.02 -5.78
C MET A 80 3.99 -11.94 -5.94
N LEU A 81 3.51 -11.65 -7.14
CA LEU A 81 2.07 -11.54 -7.42
C LEU A 81 1.33 -12.87 -7.25
N HIS A 82 1.90 -13.96 -7.78
CA HIS A 82 1.23 -15.25 -7.81
C HIS A 82 1.42 -16.04 -6.51
N GLN A 83 2.65 -16.05 -5.96
CA GLN A 83 2.96 -16.85 -4.77
C GLN A 83 2.47 -16.19 -3.48
N TYR A 84 2.52 -14.85 -3.41
CA TYR A 84 2.12 -14.13 -2.22
C TYR A 84 0.81 -13.36 -2.39
N HIS A 85 0.14 -13.46 -3.55
CA HIS A 85 -1.16 -12.83 -3.82
C HIS A 85 -1.18 -11.31 -3.55
N ILE A 86 -0.09 -10.63 -3.87
CA ILE A 86 0.12 -9.21 -3.57
C ILE A 86 -1.05 -8.36 -4.07
N GLY A 87 -1.57 -7.50 -3.19
CA GLY A 87 -2.75 -6.68 -3.45
C GLY A 87 -2.50 -5.37 -4.17
N GLY A 88 -1.25 -4.89 -4.22
CA GLY A 88 -0.92 -3.61 -4.86
C GLY A 88 0.53 -3.49 -5.30
N ILE A 89 0.74 -2.65 -6.31
CA ILE A 89 2.05 -2.28 -6.85
C ILE A 89 2.21 -0.76 -6.76
N ILE A 90 3.39 -0.30 -6.37
CA ILE A 90 3.80 1.10 -6.47
C ILE A 90 4.92 1.24 -7.49
N LEU A 91 4.80 2.21 -8.39
CA LEU A 91 5.81 2.50 -9.42
C LEU A 91 6.58 3.79 -9.11
N PHE A 92 7.86 3.78 -9.49
CA PHE A 92 8.82 4.86 -9.32
C PHE A 92 9.45 5.26 -10.66
N ASP A 93 10.23 6.33 -10.68
CA ASP A 93 10.96 6.83 -11.86
C ASP A 93 11.70 5.72 -12.61
N ARG A 94 12.30 4.75 -11.88
CA ARG A 94 13.01 3.60 -12.46
C ARG A 94 12.15 2.70 -13.35
N ASN A 95 10.83 2.74 -13.15
CA ASN A 95 9.86 1.91 -13.89
C ASN A 95 9.29 2.62 -15.14
N MET A 96 9.64 3.89 -15.36
CA MET A 96 8.95 4.78 -16.29
C MET A 96 9.88 5.34 -17.36
N LYS A 97 9.61 5.02 -18.65
CA LYS A 97 10.35 5.54 -19.80
C LYS A 97 9.49 6.43 -20.71
N THR A 98 8.31 5.93 -21.08
CA THR A 98 7.33 6.65 -21.90
C THR A 98 5.92 6.38 -21.40
N GLN A 99 4.96 7.25 -21.75
CA GLN A 99 3.55 7.02 -21.39
C GLN A 99 3.03 5.67 -21.90
N GLU A 100 3.37 5.30 -23.12
CA GLU A 100 2.93 4.04 -23.71
C GLU A 100 3.53 2.84 -23.01
N GLN A 101 4.83 2.88 -22.67
CA GLN A 101 5.47 1.80 -21.90
C GLN A 101 4.83 1.66 -20.52
N VAL A 102 4.56 2.76 -19.79
CA VAL A 102 3.91 2.70 -18.47
C VAL A 102 2.48 2.16 -18.59
N LYS A 103 1.73 2.55 -19.62
CA LYS A 103 0.40 2.03 -19.88
C LYS A 103 0.41 0.51 -20.14
N GLN A 104 1.37 0.02 -20.92
CA GLN A 104 1.56 -1.41 -21.16
C GLN A 104 1.96 -2.14 -19.90
N LEU A 105 2.91 -1.61 -19.10
CA LEU A 105 3.32 -2.17 -17.82
C LEU A 105 2.12 -2.31 -16.86
N ASN A 106 1.33 -1.24 -16.71
CA ASN A 106 0.15 -1.25 -15.85
C ASN A 106 -0.92 -2.26 -16.32
N ALA A 107 -1.12 -2.38 -17.64
CA ALA A 107 -2.03 -3.37 -18.21
C ALA A 107 -1.52 -4.81 -17.96
N HIS A 108 -0.21 -5.06 -18.14
CA HIS A 108 0.39 -6.36 -17.87
C HIS A 108 0.27 -6.72 -16.37
N LEU A 109 0.55 -5.79 -15.46
CA LEU A 109 0.39 -6.00 -14.02
C LEU A 109 -1.05 -6.35 -13.66
N GLN A 110 -2.05 -5.62 -14.18
CA GLN A 110 -3.46 -5.93 -13.94
C GLN A 110 -3.85 -7.31 -14.47
N ALA A 111 -3.34 -7.70 -15.64
CA ALA A 111 -3.61 -9.02 -16.21
C ALA A 111 -3.07 -10.17 -15.30
N GLN A 112 -2.02 -9.93 -14.52
CA GLN A 112 -1.48 -10.92 -13.57
C GLN A 112 -2.31 -11.05 -12.29
N ALA A 113 -3.14 -10.07 -11.95
CA ALA A 113 -4.00 -10.13 -10.76
C ALA A 113 -5.12 -11.18 -10.85
N GLY A 114 -5.39 -11.67 -12.07
CA GLY A 114 -6.51 -12.55 -12.34
C GLY A 114 -7.86 -11.83 -12.29
N GLU A 115 -8.94 -12.59 -12.48
CA GLU A 115 -10.30 -12.04 -12.57
C GLU A 115 -10.94 -11.67 -11.22
N LYS A 116 -10.36 -12.14 -10.10
CA LYS A 116 -11.01 -12.04 -8.78
C LYS A 116 -10.87 -10.66 -8.12
N LEU A 117 -9.67 -10.08 -8.12
CA LEU A 117 -9.39 -8.82 -7.42
C LEU A 117 -8.34 -7.99 -8.18
N PRO A 118 -8.70 -6.81 -8.70
CA PRO A 118 -7.75 -5.95 -9.36
C PRO A 118 -6.68 -5.43 -8.39
N LEU A 119 -5.47 -5.16 -8.92
CA LEU A 119 -4.39 -4.55 -8.15
C LEU A 119 -4.67 -3.06 -7.88
N PHE A 120 -4.26 -2.58 -6.73
CA PHE A 120 -3.92 -1.18 -6.61
C PHE A 120 -2.64 -0.93 -7.41
N ILE A 121 -2.66 0.01 -8.34
CA ILE A 121 -1.46 0.49 -9.04
C ILE A 121 -1.26 1.94 -8.66
N ALA A 122 -0.23 2.17 -7.84
CA ALA A 122 0.01 3.43 -7.16
C ALA A 122 1.24 4.17 -7.69
N VAL A 123 1.24 5.47 -7.50
CA VAL A 123 2.36 6.36 -7.77
C VAL A 123 2.37 7.52 -6.77
N ASP A 124 3.54 8.14 -6.53
CA ASP A 124 3.70 9.43 -5.87
C ASP A 124 3.73 10.55 -6.92
N GLU A 125 2.59 11.12 -7.26
CA GLU A 125 2.50 12.27 -8.16
C GLU A 125 1.95 13.47 -7.38
N GLU A 126 2.81 14.03 -6.49
CA GLU A 126 2.47 15.18 -5.64
C GLU A 126 2.56 16.50 -6.39
N GLY A 127 3.43 16.54 -7.40
CA GLY A 127 3.87 17.75 -8.06
C GLY A 127 5.22 18.27 -7.54
N GLY A 128 5.78 19.25 -8.25
CA GLY A 128 7.06 19.84 -7.90
C GLY A 128 8.21 18.82 -7.87
N VAL A 129 8.88 18.68 -6.72
CA VAL A 129 10.02 17.76 -6.55
C VAL A 129 9.64 16.30 -6.46
N VAL A 130 8.38 15.98 -6.19
CA VAL A 130 7.84 14.61 -6.13
C VAL A 130 6.83 14.44 -7.25
N ALA A 131 7.35 14.30 -8.46
CA ALA A 131 6.60 14.00 -9.68
C ALA A 131 7.35 12.90 -10.43
N ARG A 132 6.82 11.68 -10.38
CA ARG A 132 7.47 10.48 -10.97
C ARG A 132 7.34 10.45 -12.48
N MET A 133 6.33 11.14 -13.02
CA MET A 133 6.02 11.18 -14.44
C MET A 133 6.46 12.49 -15.12
N LYS A 134 7.35 13.28 -14.52
CA LYS A 134 7.73 14.63 -15.00
C LYS A 134 8.29 14.69 -16.43
N GLU A 135 8.89 13.58 -16.90
CA GLU A 135 9.42 13.48 -18.27
C GLU A 135 8.36 12.96 -19.25
N GLN A 136 7.31 12.31 -18.77
CA GLN A 136 6.28 11.67 -19.56
C GLN A 136 4.98 12.46 -19.59
N LEU A 137 4.67 13.18 -18.51
CA LEU A 137 3.48 14.02 -18.36
C LEU A 137 3.86 15.44 -17.93
N PRO A 138 3.09 16.47 -18.29
CA PRO A 138 3.27 17.79 -17.69
C PRO A 138 3.12 17.68 -16.17
N PRO A 139 4.19 17.92 -15.39
CA PRO A 139 4.12 17.72 -13.94
C PRO A 139 3.16 18.74 -13.32
N PRO A 140 2.39 18.34 -12.29
CA PRO A 140 1.64 19.31 -11.48
C PRO A 140 2.62 20.31 -10.85
N PRO A 141 2.23 21.59 -10.67
CA PRO A 141 2.97 22.49 -9.82
C PRO A 141 3.14 21.90 -8.41
N SER A 142 4.16 22.35 -7.69
CA SER A 142 4.32 21.97 -6.29
C SER A 142 3.10 22.41 -5.46
N ALA A 143 2.86 21.73 -4.35
CA ALA A 143 1.80 22.14 -3.41
C ALA A 143 1.99 23.59 -2.94
N GLN A 144 3.23 24.04 -2.75
CA GLN A 144 3.55 25.42 -2.38
C GLN A 144 3.11 26.40 -3.48
N GLU A 145 3.49 26.16 -4.74
CA GLU A 145 3.07 27.04 -5.85
C GLU A 145 1.55 27.10 -5.98
N ILE A 146 0.85 25.99 -5.80
CA ILE A 146 -0.62 25.96 -5.78
C ILE A 146 -1.14 26.76 -4.58
N GLY A 147 -0.57 26.59 -3.39
CA GLY A 147 -0.94 27.29 -2.17
C GLY A 147 -0.73 28.80 -2.24
N GLU A 148 0.37 29.25 -2.85
CA GLU A 148 0.71 30.66 -3.07
C GLU A 148 -0.29 31.40 -3.98
N THR A 149 -1.09 30.67 -4.77
CA THR A 149 -2.19 31.29 -5.54
C THR A 149 -3.30 31.86 -4.65
N GLY A 150 -3.38 31.46 -3.38
CA GLY A 150 -4.44 31.83 -2.46
C GLY A 150 -5.84 31.30 -2.82
N THR A 151 -5.93 30.47 -3.87
CA THR A 151 -7.21 29.97 -4.43
C THR A 151 -7.27 28.45 -4.32
N PRO A 152 -7.97 27.89 -3.30
CA PRO A 152 -8.05 26.44 -3.10
C PRO A 152 -8.59 25.67 -4.32
N ASP A 153 -9.43 26.27 -5.14
CA ASP A 153 -9.96 25.66 -6.37
C ASP A 153 -8.87 25.24 -7.36
N ASN A 154 -7.71 25.88 -7.34
CA ASN A 154 -6.56 25.47 -8.13
C ASN A 154 -6.06 24.07 -7.73
N ALA A 155 -6.10 23.71 -6.43
CA ALA A 155 -5.77 22.36 -5.99
C ALA A 155 -6.76 21.32 -6.53
N ARG A 156 -8.06 21.65 -6.56
CA ARG A 156 -9.09 20.80 -7.17
C ARG A 156 -8.83 20.57 -8.67
N LEU A 157 -8.54 21.64 -9.39
CA LEU A 157 -8.29 21.57 -10.84
C LEU A 157 -7.04 20.71 -11.15
N TRP A 158 -5.96 20.88 -10.39
CA TRP A 158 -4.75 20.10 -10.59
C TRP A 158 -4.94 18.63 -10.18
N ALA A 159 -5.60 18.35 -9.06
CA ALA A 159 -5.94 16.99 -8.66
C ALA A 159 -6.75 16.24 -9.74
N ARG A 160 -7.75 16.91 -10.34
CA ARG A 160 -8.53 16.36 -11.46
C ARG A 160 -7.66 16.06 -12.69
N LYS A 161 -6.82 17.03 -13.09
CA LYS A 161 -5.92 16.85 -14.25
C LYS A 161 -4.98 15.67 -14.01
N THR A 162 -4.37 15.60 -12.82
CA THR A 162 -3.46 14.51 -12.41
C THR A 162 -4.18 13.16 -12.41
N ALA A 163 -5.36 13.07 -11.79
CA ALA A 163 -6.15 11.85 -11.75
C ALA A 163 -6.49 11.31 -13.15
N ARG A 164 -6.92 12.20 -14.06
CA ARG A 164 -7.21 11.82 -15.46
C ARG A 164 -5.96 11.34 -16.20
N ALA A 165 -4.85 12.07 -16.05
CA ALA A 165 -3.60 11.70 -16.71
C ALA A 165 -3.10 10.34 -16.22
N LEU A 166 -3.11 10.09 -14.91
CA LEU A 166 -2.72 8.83 -14.30
C LEU A 166 -3.64 7.68 -14.72
N ARG A 167 -4.97 7.89 -14.70
CA ARG A 167 -5.94 6.87 -15.14
C ARG A 167 -5.71 6.46 -16.60
N ASN A 168 -5.44 7.41 -17.50
CA ASN A 168 -5.25 7.14 -18.92
C ASN A 168 -4.06 6.20 -19.21
N ILE A 169 -3.13 6.10 -18.28
CA ILE A 169 -1.96 5.20 -18.32
C ILE A 169 -2.05 4.05 -17.31
N GLY A 170 -3.23 3.83 -16.72
CA GLY A 170 -3.54 2.63 -15.95
C GLY A 170 -3.24 2.68 -14.46
N PHE A 171 -2.86 3.83 -13.87
CA PHE A 171 -2.85 3.99 -12.42
C PHE A 171 -4.27 4.14 -11.86
N ASN A 172 -4.45 3.73 -10.62
CA ASN A 172 -5.72 3.85 -9.91
C ASN A 172 -5.58 4.42 -8.48
N VAL A 173 -4.34 4.63 -8.00
CA VAL A 173 -4.05 5.26 -6.71
C VAL A 173 -2.97 6.32 -6.88
N ASN A 174 -3.20 7.54 -6.36
CA ASN A 174 -2.16 8.53 -6.17
C ASN A 174 -1.85 8.69 -4.67
N LEU A 175 -0.59 8.50 -4.28
CA LEU A 175 -0.15 8.74 -2.91
C LEU A 175 0.08 10.25 -2.67
N ALA A 176 -0.96 11.04 -2.87
CA ALA A 176 -1.12 12.47 -2.69
C ALA A 176 -2.61 12.77 -2.38
N PRO A 177 -2.94 13.93 -1.78
CA PRO A 177 -2.10 15.09 -1.49
C PRO A 177 -1.34 14.99 -0.16
N VAL A 178 -0.26 15.79 -0.05
CA VAL A 178 0.43 16.02 1.22
C VAL A 178 -0.42 16.94 2.09
N ALA A 179 -0.75 16.50 3.29
CA ALA A 179 -1.55 17.23 4.28
C ALA A 179 -0.67 17.81 5.43
N ASP A 180 0.64 17.66 5.34
CA ASP A 180 1.59 18.22 6.30
C ASP A 180 1.64 19.74 6.20
N ILE A 181 1.77 20.41 7.34
CA ILE A 181 1.80 21.88 7.43
C ILE A 181 3.25 22.34 7.48
N GLY A 182 3.67 23.17 6.52
CA GLY A 182 4.99 23.79 6.52
C GLY A 182 6.15 22.84 6.24
N THR A 183 5.93 21.73 5.56
CA THR A 183 7.03 20.84 5.10
C THR A 183 7.88 21.53 4.03
N GLY A 184 9.18 21.28 4.07
CA GLY A 184 10.13 21.82 3.10
C GLY A 184 9.96 21.30 1.68
N ARG A 185 10.83 21.81 0.77
CA ARG A 185 10.89 21.43 -0.65
C ARG A 185 9.60 21.66 -1.44
N GLY A 186 8.77 22.60 -1.03
CA GLY A 186 7.53 22.93 -1.75
C GLY A 186 6.40 21.91 -1.60
N ARG A 187 6.51 20.92 -0.68
CA ARG A 187 5.53 19.86 -0.55
C ARG A 187 4.28 20.23 0.27
N SER A 188 4.23 21.37 0.91
CA SER A 188 3.07 21.84 1.69
C SER A 188 2.32 22.95 0.97
N PHE A 189 1.00 22.94 1.03
CA PHE A 189 0.15 24.03 0.53
C PHE A 189 0.29 25.33 1.32
N GLY A 190 0.91 25.30 2.48
CA GLY A 190 1.10 26.49 3.31
C GLY A 190 1.61 26.19 4.72
N ASN A 191 1.68 27.26 5.50
CA ASN A 191 2.29 27.23 6.84
C ASN A 191 1.25 27.36 7.97
N THR A 192 -0.03 27.31 7.66
CA THR A 192 -1.09 27.36 8.68
C THR A 192 -2.11 26.24 8.49
N PRO A 193 -2.73 25.77 9.59
CA PRO A 193 -3.72 24.70 9.53
C PRO A 193 -4.91 25.01 8.61
N VAL A 194 -5.40 26.22 8.65
CA VAL A 194 -6.57 26.67 7.86
C VAL A 194 -6.26 26.59 6.37
N VAL A 195 -5.15 27.20 5.94
CA VAL A 195 -4.74 27.20 4.53
C VAL A 195 -4.56 25.75 4.03
N VAL A 196 -3.75 24.94 4.72
CA VAL A 196 -3.51 23.56 4.28
C VAL A 196 -4.82 22.75 4.25
N THR A 197 -5.70 22.93 5.25
CA THR A 197 -6.99 22.23 5.27
C THR A 197 -7.86 22.58 4.06
N ASP A 198 -7.95 23.85 3.69
CA ASP A 198 -8.79 24.29 2.58
C ASP A 198 -8.26 23.76 1.23
N PHE A 199 -6.94 23.77 1.03
CA PHE A 199 -6.33 23.25 -0.18
C PHE A 199 -6.41 21.70 -0.26
N VAL A 200 -6.16 20.99 0.85
CA VAL A 200 -6.29 19.53 0.92
C VAL A 200 -7.73 19.08 0.65
N ARG A 201 -8.72 19.77 1.24
CA ARG A 201 -10.15 19.53 1.00
C ARG A 201 -10.50 19.71 -0.48
N SER A 202 -9.97 20.76 -1.08
CA SER A 202 -10.20 21.07 -2.48
C SER A 202 -9.53 20.03 -3.40
N ALA A 203 -8.29 19.62 -3.13
CA ALA A 203 -7.62 18.55 -3.86
C ALA A 203 -8.38 17.22 -3.75
N ALA A 204 -8.81 16.82 -2.53
CA ALA A 204 -9.63 15.62 -2.30
C ALA A 204 -10.88 15.63 -3.20
N SER A 205 -11.62 16.74 -3.22
CA SER A 205 -12.79 16.88 -4.10
C SER A 205 -12.45 16.76 -5.59
N GLY A 206 -11.23 17.11 -5.98
CA GLY A 206 -10.73 16.93 -7.34
C GLY A 206 -10.54 15.45 -7.70
N TYR A 207 -9.95 14.66 -6.83
CA TYR A 207 -9.79 13.20 -7.01
C TYR A 207 -11.16 12.49 -7.03
N GLU A 208 -12.06 12.84 -6.10
CA GLU A 208 -13.41 12.26 -6.02
C GLU A 208 -14.24 12.51 -7.30
N GLN A 209 -14.15 13.72 -7.88
CA GLN A 209 -14.82 14.03 -9.15
C GLN A 209 -14.36 13.17 -10.32
N GLU A 210 -13.19 12.60 -10.23
CA GLU A 210 -12.64 11.66 -11.22
C GLU A 210 -12.78 10.19 -10.78
N ASP A 211 -13.46 9.89 -9.66
CA ASP A 211 -13.54 8.52 -9.10
C ASP A 211 -12.15 7.86 -8.97
N PHE A 212 -11.17 8.60 -8.40
CA PHE A 212 -9.76 8.20 -8.33
C PHE A 212 -9.30 8.14 -6.88
N ILE A 213 -8.71 7.01 -6.47
CA ILE A 213 -8.25 6.79 -5.10
C ILE A 213 -7.05 7.68 -4.80
N TYR A 214 -7.11 8.41 -3.68
CA TYR A 214 -6.04 9.29 -3.22
C TYR A 214 -5.54 8.92 -1.81
N CYS A 215 -4.43 9.50 -1.38
CA CYS A 215 -3.86 9.21 -0.07
C CYS A 215 -3.42 10.48 0.65
N LEU A 216 -3.99 10.72 1.83
CA LEU A 216 -3.55 11.81 2.70
C LEU A 216 -2.27 11.39 3.44
N LYS A 217 -1.24 12.23 3.41
CA LYS A 217 0.04 11.94 4.06
C LYS A 217 0.70 13.19 4.65
N HIS A 218 1.45 13.04 5.72
CA HIS A 218 1.84 11.84 6.44
C HIS A 218 1.35 11.91 7.88
N PHE A 219 0.29 11.20 8.20
CA PHE A 219 -0.34 11.25 9.53
C PHE A 219 0.65 10.89 10.65
N PRO A 220 0.58 11.56 11.81
CA PRO A 220 -0.35 12.62 12.23
C PRO A 220 0.09 14.05 11.85
N GLY A 221 1.04 14.23 10.93
CA GLY A 221 1.58 15.49 10.43
C GLY A 221 3.08 15.59 10.66
N LEU A 222 3.85 15.64 9.56
CA LEU A 222 5.32 15.60 9.56
C LEU A 222 5.95 17.01 9.57
N GLY A 223 5.16 18.09 9.42
CA GLY A 223 5.66 19.44 9.25
C GLY A 223 6.54 19.99 10.39
N ARG A 224 6.41 19.43 11.60
CA ARG A 224 7.29 19.76 12.75
C ARG A 224 8.57 18.93 12.80
N GLY A 225 8.73 17.94 11.91
CA GLY A 225 9.93 17.10 11.84
C GLY A 225 11.16 17.92 11.44
N LYS A 226 12.28 17.71 12.14
CA LYS A 226 13.53 18.43 11.86
C LYS A 226 14.49 17.63 10.99
N VAL A 227 14.28 16.33 10.85
CA VAL A 227 15.12 15.40 10.09
C VAL A 227 14.24 14.72 9.04
N ASP A 228 14.78 14.54 7.85
CA ASP A 228 14.14 13.78 6.78
C ASP A 228 14.06 12.30 7.18
N THR A 229 12.87 11.74 7.24
CA THR A 229 12.63 10.35 7.64
C THR A 229 13.18 9.31 6.67
N HIS A 230 13.55 9.72 5.45
CA HIS A 230 14.30 8.85 4.54
C HIS A 230 15.74 8.60 5.02
N LEU A 231 16.31 9.53 5.79
CA LEU A 231 17.70 9.48 6.25
C LEU A 231 17.82 8.95 7.67
N ASP A 232 16.96 9.39 8.59
CA ASP A 232 17.02 9.02 9.99
C ASP A 232 15.70 9.26 10.73
N SER A 233 15.64 8.80 11.99
CA SER A 233 14.50 9.06 12.85
C SER A 233 14.34 10.56 13.14
N THR A 234 13.10 11.03 13.19
CA THR A 234 12.78 12.39 13.65
C THR A 234 11.81 12.33 14.82
N VAL A 235 11.98 13.27 15.75
CA VAL A 235 11.13 13.36 16.94
C VAL A 235 10.32 14.65 16.88
N VAL A 236 9.00 14.50 17.03
CA VAL A 236 8.05 15.59 17.17
C VAL A 236 7.64 15.68 18.64
N ASP A 237 8.03 16.78 19.30
CA ASP A 237 7.65 17.04 20.69
C ASP A 237 6.38 17.91 20.73
N ALA A 238 5.24 17.26 20.49
CA ALA A 238 3.93 17.89 20.55
C ALA A 238 2.92 17.01 21.30
N SER A 239 2.14 17.62 22.17
CA SER A 239 1.04 16.94 22.86
C SER A 239 -0.11 16.64 21.90
N ARG A 240 -0.98 15.68 22.26
CA ARG A 240 -2.20 15.39 21.48
C ARG A 240 -3.05 16.63 21.24
N ARG A 241 -3.13 17.54 22.25
CA ARG A 241 -3.89 18.80 22.12
C ARG A 241 -3.28 19.74 21.08
N GLU A 242 -1.96 19.84 21.03
CA GLU A 242 -1.24 20.65 20.03
C GLU A 242 -1.39 20.05 18.63
N LEU A 243 -1.21 18.73 18.49
CA LEU A 243 -1.42 18.05 17.22
C LEU A 243 -2.86 18.23 16.70
N MET A 244 -3.87 18.08 17.56
CA MET A 244 -5.28 18.27 17.20
C MET A 244 -5.61 19.69 16.73
N LYS A 245 -4.94 20.69 17.29
CA LYS A 245 -5.16 22.09 16.92
C LYS A 245 -4.38 22.55 15.70
N TRP A 246 -3.40 21.76 15.28
CA TRP A 246 -2.48 22.14 14.22
C TRP A 246 -2.33 21.04 13.19
N ASP A 247 -1.47 20.08 13.43
CA ASP A 247 -0.99 19.12 12.43
C ASP A 247 -2.07 18.16 11.90
N VAL A 248 -3.02 17.77 12.77
CA VAL A 248 -4.10 16.81 12.47
C VAL A 248 -5.31 17.47 11.83
N MET A 249 -5.43 18.81 11.86
CA MET A 249 -6.60 19.53 11.39
C MET A 249 -6.96 19.21 9.92
N PRO A 250 -6.02 19.14 8.96
CA PRO A 250 -6.33 18.74 7.58
C PRO A 250 -6.90 17.31 7.49
N PHE A 251 -6.32 16.36 8.21
CA PHE A 251 -6.80 14.98 8.23
C PHE A 251 -8.20 14.88 8.85
N GLN A 252 -8.43 15.55 9.99
CA GLN A 252 -9.71 15.53 10.68
C GLN A 252 -10.84 16.11 9.82
N SER A 253 -10.57 17.15 9.03
CA SER A 253 -11.56 17.72 8.12
C SER A 253 -11.99 16.68 7.07
N ILE A 254 -11.05 16.01 6.44
CA ILE A 254 -11.35 14.98 5.43
C ILE A 254 -12.09 13.80 6.06
N ILE A 255 -11.64 13.30 7.21
CA ILE A 255 -12.28 12.18 7.92
C ILE A 255 -13.76 12.45 8.20
N ARG A 256 -14.11 13.71 8.52
CA ARG A 256 -15.50 14.11 8.82
C ARG A 256 -16.38 14.31 7.59
N GLU A 257 -15.77 14.66 6.47
CA GLU A 257 -16.51 15.15 5.31
C GLU A 257 -16.56 14.16 4.15
N LYS A 258 -15.61 13.19 4.11
CA LYS A 258 -15.38 12.35 2.94
C LYS A 258 -15.67 10.88 3.22
N THR A 259 -16.02 10.16 2.16
CA THR A 259 -16.27 8.71 2.22
C THR A 259 -14.97 7.95 2.47
N PRO A 260 -14.88 7.10 3.52
CA PRO A 260 -13.63 6.41 3.86
C PRO A 260 -13.11 5.45 2.80
N ALA A 261 -13.94 5.05 1.83
CA ALA A 261 -13.54 4.18 0.73
C ALA A 261 -12.79 4.92 -0.39
N ASP A 262 -12.84 6.25 -0.42
CA ASP A 262 -12.28 7.04 -1.52
C ASP A 262 -10.78 7.32 -1.34
N TYR A 263 -10.25 7.15 -0.11
CA TYR A 263 -8.87 7.52 0.19
C TYR A 263 -8.20 6.65 1.25
N PHE A 264 -6.87 6.68 1.22
CA PHE A 264 -6.01 6.10 2.26
C PHE A 264 -5.48 7.20 3.18
N ILE A 265 -5.03 6.81 4.37
CA ILE A 265 -4.18 7.65 5.22
C ILE A 265 -2.85 6.93 5.40
N MET A 266 -1.76 7.58 4.97
CA MET A 266 -0.40 7.10 5.17
C MET A 266 0.14 7.60 6.49
N VAL A 267 0.66 6.66 7.31
CA VAL A 267 1.26 6.97 8.62
C VAL A 267 2.77 7.02 8.51
N ASN A 268 3.37 8.13 8.96
CA ASN A 268 4.81 8.38 8.89
C ASN A 268 5.63 7.61 9.92
N HIS A 269 6.97 7.70 9.82
CA HIS A 269 7.93 7.04 10.73
C HIS A 269 8.50 7.96 11.82
N ALA A 270 7.97 9.16 12.01
CA ALA A 270 8.40 10.02 13.10
C ALA A 270 7.91 9.51 14.47
N THR A 271 8.67 9.81 15.52
CA THR A 271 8.27 9.55 16.91
C THR A 271 7.61 10.78 17.50
N TYR A 272 6.42 10.62 18.05
CA TYR A 272 5.67 11.68 18.75
C TYR A 272 5.82 11.49 20.24
N SER A 273 6.87 12.06 20.82
CA SER A 273 7.39 11.75 22.15
C SER A 273 6.40 11.98 23.29
N ARG A 274 5.42 12.88 23.10
CA ARG A 274 4.36 13.16 24.08
C ARG A 274 3.10 12.30 23.89
N LEU A 275 3.04 11.47 22.85
CA LEU A 275 2.01 10.45 22.68
C LEU A 275 2.52 9.07 23.08
N GLU A 276 3.64 8.66 22.50
CA GLU A 276 4.33 7.41 22.85
C GLU A 276 5.84 7.59 22.66
N LYS A 277 6.61 7.32 23.71
CA LYS A 277 8.06 7.52 23.71
C LYS A 277 8.74 6.39 22.92
N ASN A 278 9.72 6.77 22.08
CA ASN A 278 10.61 5.84 21.38
C ASN A 278 9.88 4.85 20.43
N VAL A 279 8.64 5.15 20.05
CA VAL A 279 7.87 4.32 19.11
C VAL A 279 7.48 5.19 17.93
N PRO A 280 7.96 4.89 16.71
CA PRO A 280 7.53 5.55 15.49
C PRO A 280 6.02 5.39 15.22
N ALA A 281 5.38 6.41 14.64
CA ALA A 281 3.95 6.44 14.43
C ALA A 281 3.43 5.24 13.62
N SER A 282 4.17 4.80 12.60
CA SER A 282 3.81 3.66 11.76
C SER A 282 3.77 2.31 12.46
N ILE A 283 4.34 2.20 13.67
CA ILE A 283 4.30 0.99 14.50
C ILE A 283 3.67 1.25 15.89
N SER A 284 3.03 2.40 16.06
CA SER A 284 2.41 2.85 17.32
C SER A 284 0.91 2.54 17.35
N LYS A 285 0.49 1.68 18.28
CA LYS A 285 -0.94 1.42 18.52
C LYS A 285 -1.65 2.67 19.04
N VAL A 286 -0.97 3.47 19.88
CA VAL A 286 -1.49 4.73 20.41
C VAL A 286 -1.85 5.70 19.29
N ILE A 287 -1.04 5.74 18.21
CA ILE A 287 -1.28 6.66 17.08
C ILE A 287 -2.28 6.08 16.09
N GLN A 288 -2.15 4.83 15.71
CA GLN A 288 -3.03 4.27 14.67
C GLN A 288 -4.38 3.81 15.21
N THR A 289 -4.39 3.02 16.28
CA THR A 289 -5.64 2.48 16.83
C THR A 289 -6.32 3.50 17.73
N ASP A 290 -5.63 4.01 18.76
CA ASP A 290 -6.31 4.80 19.79
C ASP A 290 -6.57 6.24 19.32
N PHE A 291 -5.69 6.82 18.49
CA PHE A 291 -5.84 8.19 18.00
C PHE A 291 -6.56 8.24 16.65
N LEU A 292 -6.04 7.60 15.60
CA LEU A 292 -6.62 7.71 14.25
C LEU A 292 -7.96 6.98 14.16
N ARG A 293 -8.04 5.73 14.59
CA ARG A 293 -9.31 4.97 14.56
C ARG A 293 -10.25 5.35 15.68
N GLY A 294 -9.75 5.43 16.93
CA GLY A 294 -10.61 5.65 18.10
C GLY A 294 -11.05 7.10 18.27
N LYS A 295 -10.12 8.07 18.26
CA LYS A 295 -10.44 9.48 18.54
C LYS A 295 -10.91 10.26 17.31
N LEU A 296 -10.33 9.98 16.13
CA LEU A 296 -10.71 10.63 14.88
C LEU A 296 -11.77 9.82 14.10
N GLU A 297 -12.05 8.59 14.53
CA GLU A 297 -13.08 7.70 13.99
C GLU A 297 -12.86 7.33 12.51
N TYR A 298 -11.60 7.30 12.05
CA TYR A 298 -11.28 6.92 10.67
C TYR A 298 -11.58 5.44 10.40
N GLN A 299 -12.42 5.18 9.41
CA GLN A 299 -12.86 3.83 9.03
C GLN A 299 -12.26 3.34 7.70
N GLY A 300 -11.45 4.15 7.03
CA GLY A 300 -10.79 3.78 5.77
C GLY A 300 -9.48 3.02 5.95
N VAL A 301 -8.75 2.86 4.85
CA VAL A 301 -7.48 2.13 4.80
C VAL A 301 -6.33 2.95 5.39
N ILE A 302 -5.62 2.37 6.36
CA ILE A 302 -4.34 2.89 6.86
C ILE A 302 -3.21 2.16 6.12
N ILE A 303 -2.34 2.91 5.45
CA ILE A 303 -1.12 2.42 4.81
C ILE A 303 0.11 2.93 5.56
N THR A 304 1.16 2.11 5.70
CA THR A 304 2.45 2.58 6.21
C THR A 304 3.17 3.42 5.15
N ASP A 305 4.10 4.27 5.56
CA ASP A 305 5.20 4.67 4.69
C ASP A 305 6.13 3.47 4.44
N ASP A 306 7.14 3.57 3.56
CA ASP A 306 7.98 2.42 3.21
C ASP A 306 8.70 1.85 4.43
N ILE A 307 8.44 0.57 4.73
CA ILE A 307 9.00 -0.13 5.91
C ILE A 307 10.53 -0.26 5.90
N ALA A 308 11.18 0.01 4.77
CA ALA A 308 12.63 -0.01 4.61
C ALA A 308 13.29 1.35 4.73
N MET A 309 12.55 2.44 5.02
CA MET A 309 13.11 3.78 5.20
C MET A 309 14.10 3.87 6.36
N GLY A 310 15.09 4.76 6.24
CA GLY A 310 16.20 4.93 7.19
C GLY A 310 15.75 5.22 8.63
N ALA A 311 14.60 5.87 8.82
CA ALA A 311 14.02 6.10 10.14
C ALA A 311 13.71 4.81 10.93
N LEU A 312 13.46 3.71 10.24
CA LEU A 312 13.14 2.40 10.82
C LEU A 312 14.25 1.37 10.61
N SER A 313 14.79 1.27 9.39
CA SER A 313 15.71 0.21 8.99
C SER A 313 17.03 0.17 9.79
N LYS A 314 17.40 1.29 10.41
CA LYS A 314 18.53 1.37 11.35
C LYS A 314 18.27 0.67 12.69
N TYR A 315 17.01 0.48 13.06
CA TYR A 315 16.60 0.01 14.39
C TYR A 315 15.81 -1.27 14.37
N TYR A 316 15.16 -1.59 13.25
CA TYR A 316 14.25 -2.73 13.11
C TYR A 316 14.46 -3.42 11.76
N ALA A 317 14.34 -4.73 11.73
CA ALA A 317 14.21 -5.45 10.47
C ALA A 317 12.85 -5.11 9.81
N PRO A 318 12.78 -4.97 8.47
CA PRO A 318 11.52 -4.65 7.78
C PRO A 318 10.37 -5.62 8.11
N SER A 319 10.67 -6.90 8.30
CA SER A 319 9.68 -7.91 8.70
C SER A 319 9.10 -7.68 10.10
N ASP A 320 9.90 -7.19 11.06
CA ASP A 320 9.42 -6.82 12.39
C ASP A 320 8.62 -5.51 12.36
N VAL A 321 9.01 -4.57 11.49
CA VAL A 321 8.22 -3.35 11.24
C VAL A 321 6.82 -3.72 10.75
N ALA A 322 6.71 -4.60 9.75
CA ALA A 322 5.43 -5.04 9.21
C ALA A 322 4.55 -5.67 10.29
N LEU A 323 5.09 -6.58 11.11
CA LEU A 323 4.36 -7.18 12.21
C LEU A 323 3.83 -6.14 13.20
N ARG A 324 4.69 -5.21 13.64
CA ARG A 324 4.32 -4.16 14.58
C ARG A 324 3.29 -3.20 13.98
N ALA A 325 3.43 -2.85 12.69
CA ALA A 325 2.50 -1.98 11.99
C ALA A 325 1.10 -2.59 11.91
N VAL A 326 0.98 -3.88 11.54
CA VAL A 326 -0.31 -4.59 11.53
C VAL A 326 -0.91 -4.66 12.94
N ARG A 327 -0.12 -4.97 13.96
CA ARG A 327 -0.58 -4.93 15.37
C ARG A 327 -1.02 -3.54 15.80
N ALA A 328 -0.38 -2.50 15.29
CA ALA A 328 -0.71 -1.11 15.59
C ALA A 328 -2.00 -0.63 14.90
N GLY A 329 -2.41 -1.22 13.80
CA GLY A 329 -3.65 -0.84 13.11
C GLY A 329 -3.54 -0.65 11.59
N ALA A 330 -2.33 -0.78 11.00
CA ALA A 330 -2.13 -0.66 9.55
C ALA A 330 -2.85 -1.76 8.78
N ASP A 331 -3.43 -1.41 7.64
CA ASP A 331 -4.14 -2.31 6.75
C ASP A 331 -3.27 -2.71 5.55
N ILE A 332 -2.45 -1.79 5.04
CA ILE A 332 -1.52 -2.03 3.93
C ILE A 332 -0.09 -1.73 4.41
N ILE A 333 0.81 -2.66 4.12
CA ILE A 333 2.25 -2.54 4.32
C ILE A 333 2.89 -2.14 3.00
N LEU A 334 3.60 -1.03 2.98
CA LEU A 334 4.33 -0.54 1.81
C LEU A 334 5.79 -1.01 1.86
N SER A 335 6.26 -1.72 0.80
CA SER A 335 7.63 -2.20 0.65
C SER A 335 8.15 -1.89 -0.76
N CYS A 336 8.94 -0.80 -0.89
CA CYS A 336 9.14 -0.13 -2.17
C CYS A 336 10.31 -0.63 -3.03
N HIS A 337 11.33 -1.25 -2.44
CA HIS A 337 12.62 -1.32 -3.13
C HIS A 337 13.24 -2.71 -3.25
N VAL A 338 12.95 -3.63 -2.35
CA VAL A 338 13.59 -4.95 -2.30
C VAL A 338 12.53 -6.01 -2.12
N TYR A 339 12.37 -6.90 -3.09
CA TYR A 339 11.37 -7.98 -3.04
C TYR A 339 11.50 -8.84 -1.77
N GLN A 340 12.75 -9.15 -1.36
CA GLN A 340 13.01 -9.95 -0.16
C GLN A 340 12.41 -9.32 1.10
N ASN A 341 12.43 -7.99 1.24
CA ASN A 341 11.80 -7.32 2.39
C ASN A 341 10.30 -7.58 2.45
N GLY A 342 9.63 -7.54 1.30
CA GLY A 342 8.20 -7.86 1.18
C GLY A 342 7.91 -9.33 1.50
N ALA A 343 8.71 -10.24 0.95
CA ALA A 343 8.61 -11.67 1.19
C ALA A 343 8.83 -12.03 2.67
N ASP A 344 9.89 -11.50 3.29
CA ASP A 344 10.18 -11.73 4.71
C ASP A 344 9.08 -11.17 5.62
N ALA A 345 8.54 -10.01 5.28
CA ALA A 345 7.42 -9.39 5.99
C ALA A 345 6.14 -10.25 5.87
N TYR A 346 5.83 -10.74 4.68
CA TYR A 346 4.71 -11.64 4.45
C TYR A 346 4.84 -12.92 5.28
N HIS A 347 5.97 -13.61 5.21
CA HIS A 347 6.21 -14.83 5.99
C HIS A 347 6.21 -14.56 7.51
N ARG A 348 6.67 -13.38 7.95
CA ARG A 348 6.61 -12.99 9.36
C ARG A 348 5.16 -12.82 9.84
N LEU A 349 4.31 -12.22 9.01
CA LEU A 349 2.88 -12.08 9.32
C LEU A 349 2.15 -13.41 9.29
N LEU A 350 2.40 -14.26 8.29
CA LEU A 350 1.80 -15.60 8.20
C LEU A 350 2.09 -16.41 9.47
N ARG A 351 3.37 -16.52 9.84
CA ARG A 351 3.77 -17.20 11.08
C ARG A 351 3.17 -16.57 12.35
N ALA A 352 2.93 -15.26 12.34
CA ALA A 352 2.34 -14.59 13.50
C ALA A 352 0.85 -14.93 13.66
N VAL A 353 0.12 -15.09 12.56
CA VAL A 353 -1.28 -15.54 12.61
C VAL A 353 -1.36 -17.01 13.01
N GLU A 354 -0.56 -17.88 12.40
CA GLU A 354 -0.49 -19.32 12.73
C GLU A 354 -0.19 -19.58 14.21
N LYS A 355 0.66 -18.73 14.80
CA LYS A 355 1.03 -18.81 16.24
C LYS A 355 0.05 -18.07 17.17
N GLY A 356 -0.98 -17.46 16.64
CA GLY A 356 -1.93 -16.66 17.43
C GLY A 356 -1.37 -15.33 17.96
N GLU A 357 -0.22 -14.86 17.47
CA GLU A 357 0.35 -13.56 17.81
C GLU A 357 -0.47 -12.38 17.22
N ILE A 358 -1.19 -12.63 16.13
CA ILE A 358 -2.21 -11.78 15.52
C ILE A 358 -3.43 -12.66 15.27
N SER A 359 -4.61 -12.18 15.65
CA SER A 359 -5.85 -12.91 15.35
C SER A 359 -6.20 -12.79 13.85
N GLU A 360 -6.79 -13.85 13.28
CA GLU A 360 -7.31 -13.78 11.91
C GLU A 360 -8.38 -12.67 11.76
N GLU A 361 -9.16 -12.40 12.82
CA GLU A 361 -10.12 -11.28 12.78
C GLU A 361 -9.45 -9.91 12.63
N ARG A 362 -8.23 -9.72 13.15
CA ARG A 362 -7.46 -8.50 12.87
C ARG A 362 -7.11 -8.39 11.39
N ILE A 363 -6.77 -9.50 10.74
CA ILE A 363 -6.52 -9.57 9.29
C ILE A 363 -7.84 -9.29 8.54
N ASN A 364 -8.92 -9.99 8.90
CA ASN A 364 -10.24 -9.80 8.31
C ASN A 364 -10.72 -8.34 8.39
N ALA A 365 -10.48 -7.67 9.51
CA ALA A 365 -10.81 -6.25 9.66
C ALA A 365 -10.06 -5.34 8.68
N SER A 366 -8.80 -5.66 8.35
CA SER A 366 -8.06 -4.97 7.29
C SER A 366 -8.63 -5.26 5.91
N LEU A 367 -8.91 -6.52 5.64
CA LEU A 367 -9.44 -6.95 4.35
C LEU A 367 -10.81 -6.33 4.04
N ARG A 368 -11.71 -6.20 5.03
CA ARG A 368 -12.98 -5.49 4.84
C ARG A 368 -12.77 -4.09 4.27
N ARG A 369 -11.78 -3.35 4.78
CA ARG A 369 -11.47 -1.99 4.28
C ARG A 369 -10.85 -2.02 2.89
N ILE A 370 -9.89 -2.88 2.66
CA ILE A 370 -9.20 -3.04 1.37
C ILE A 370 -10.19 -3.47 0.28
N LEU A 371 -10.99 -4.50 0.55
CA LEU A 371 -11.98 -5.02 -0.39
C LEU A 371 -13.07 -3.98 -0.71
N ARG A 372 -13.53 -3.23 0.30
CA ARG A 372 -14.49 -2.14 0.09
C ARG A 372 -13.96 -1.12 -0.91
N VAL A 373 -12.71 -0.64 -0.75
CA VAL A 373 -12.11 0.29 -1.70
C VAL A 373 -12.01 -0.33 -3.09
N LYS A 374 -11.50 -1.57 -3.21
CA LYS A 374 -11.37 -2.26 -4.50
C LYS A 374 -12.71 -2.44 -5.20
N LEU A 375 -13.73 -2.89 -4.49
CA LEU A 375 -15.06 -3.10 -5.08
C LEU A 375 -15.76 -1.79 -5.43
N THR A 376 -15.54 -0.73 -4.66
CA THR A 376 -16.12 0.60 -4.95
C THR A 376 -15.54 1.20 -6.21
N HIS A 377 -14.23 1.17 -6.38
CA HIS A 377 -13.53 1.92 -7.44
C HIS A 377 -13.02 1.06 -8.59
N LEU A 378 -12.66 -0.20 -8.35
CA LEU A 378 -11.99 -1.07 -9.32
C LEU A 378 -12.87 -2.23 -9.80
N GLY A 379 -13.95 -2.54 -9.11
CA GLY A 379 -14.86 -3.64 -9.42
C GLY A 379 -15.84 -3.36 -10.58
N LYS A 380 -15.81 -2.19 -11.16
CA LYS A 380 -16.63 -1.84 -12.33
C LYS A 380 -15.91 -2.33 -13.59
N THR A 381 -16.08 -3.61 -13.93
CA THR A 381 -15.80 -4.08 -15.30
C THR A 381 -16.76 -3.38 -16.24
N THR A 382 -16.22 -2.48 -17.06
CA THR A 382 -16.89 -1.90 -18.24
C THR A 382 -17.25 -2.97 -19.26
#